data_134883465313a2783b7ac3d8ca8e90e2
#
_entry.id   134883465313a2783b7ac3d8ca8e90e2
#
_cell.length_a   1.000
_cell.length_b   1.000
_cell.length_c   1.000
_cell.angle_alpha   90.00
_cell.angle_beta   90.00
_cell.angle_gamma   90.00
#
_symmetry.space_group_name_H-M   'P 1'
#
loop_
_entity.id
_entity.type
_entity.pdbx_description
1 polymer ?
#
loop_
_entity_poly.entity_id
_entity_poly.type
_entity_poly.pdbx_seq_one_letter_code
_entity_poly.pdbx_strand_id
1 'polypeptide(L)'
;ALTARELGETLSSSARPIFTVFRNMEELQGEVRAAAMRRFESYAGAATAGVPLFKQVGMQMIRFGIQEPKLYQLLFMQERQDAAGFDELFGALGTTAGACIDTIQKDYRLDAAQARTLFEHMWIYTFGVGTLCATRACRFSEAQLSRMLTMQFQAILRAILSASTTKKKCDPC
;
A
#
# COMPACT_ATOMS: atom_id res chain seq x y z
N ALA A 1 -22.24 1.82 -6.75
CA ALA A 1 -22.24 1.08 -5.46
C ALA A 1 -22.86 -0.29 -5.72
N LEU A 2 -22.24 -1.38 -5.22
CA LEU A 2 -22.75 -2.75 -5.37
C LEU A 2 -24.07 -2.88 -4.61
N THR A 3 -25.10 -3.33 -5.30
CA THR A 3 -26.43 -3.58 -4.70
C THR A 3 -26.66 -5.07 -4.47
N ALA A 4 -27.53 -5.41 -3.52
CA ALA A 4 -27.89 -6.80 -3.25
C ALA A 4 -28.53 -7.50 -4.47
N ARG A 5 -29.24 -6.73 -5.30
CA ARG A 5 -29.84 -7.23 -6.55
C ARG A 5 -28.76 -7.61 -7.57
N GLU A 6 -27.81 -6.71 -7.85
CA GLU A 6 -26.69 -6.99 -8.78
C GLU A 6 -25.83 -8.17 -8.31
N LEU A 7 -25.63 -8.28 -6.98
CA LEU A 7 -24.92 -9.41 -6.41
C LEU A 7 -25.71 -10.72 -6.59
N GLY A 8 -27.02 -10.70 -6.34
CA GLY A 8 -27.89 -11.86 -6.59
C GLY A 8 -27.87 -12.30 -8.06
N GLU A 9 -27.99 -11.35 -8.98
CA GLU A 9 -27.88 -11.61 -10.43
C GLU A 9 -26.53 -12.23 -10.80
N THR A 10 -25.44 -11.67 -10.27
CA THR A 10 -24.06 -12.19 -10.51
C THR A 10 -23.86 -13.62 -9.98
N LEU A 11 -24.47 -13.94 -8.83
CA LEU A 11 -24.41 -15.26 -8.20
C LEU A 11 -25.48 -16.24 -8.75
N SER A 12 -26.23 -15.84 -9.78
CA SER A 12 -27.34 -16.61 -10.33
C SER A 12 -28.35 -17.05 -9.24
N SER A 13 -28.61 -16.17 -8.28
CA SER A 13 -29.47 -16.37 -7.12
C SER A 13 -30.31 -15.14 -6.83
N SER A 14 -31.27 -15.25 -5.90
CA SER A 14 -31.95 -14.06 -5.37
C SER A 14 -31.09 -13.36 -4.32
N ALA A 15 -31.43 -12.12 -3.97
CA ALA A 15 -30.78 -11.41 -2.86
C ALA A 15 -31.08 -12.02 -1.47
N ARG A 16 -32.11 -12.88 -1.38
CA ARG A 16 -32.59 -13.42 -0.09
C ARG A 16 -31.53 -14.19 0.69
N PRO A 17 -30.74 -15.10 0.11
CA PRO A 17 -29.68 -15.80 0.84
C PRO A 17 -28.63 -14.88 1.45
N ILE A 18 -28.37 -13.73 0.84
CA ILE A 18 -27.41 -12.75 1.35
C ILE A 18 -27.84 -12.25 2.72
N PHE A 19 -29.12 -11.91 2.85
CA PHE A 19 -29.69 -11.37 4.10
C PHE A 19 -30.01 -12.43 5.15
N THR A 20 -29.78 -13.71 4.89
CA THR A 20 -29.77 -14.75 5.94
C THR A 20 -28.43 -14.78 6.69
N VAL A 21 -27.37 -14.25 6.07
CA VAL A 21 -26.00 -14.25 6.63
C VAL A 21 -25.61 -12.86 7.12
N PHE A 22 -25.95 -11.81 6.37
CA PHE A 22 -25.60 -10.42 6.65
C PHE A 22 -26.85 -9.60 7.00
N ARG A 23 -26.75 -8.77 8.03
CA ARG A 23 -27.89 -7.91 8.48
C ARG A 23 -28.25 -6.86 7.45
N ASN A 24 -27.23 -6.34 6.73
CA ASN A 24 -27.37 -5.30 5.73
C ASN A 24 -26.19 -5.31 4.74
N MET A 25 -26.27 -4.44 3.74
CA MET A 25 -25.21 -4.30 2.72
C MET A 25 -23.91 -3.73 3.28
N GLU A 26 -23.94 -2.95 4.34
CA GLU A 26 -22.77 -2.36 4.98
C GLU A 26 -21.93 -3.44 5.67
N GLU A 27 -22.58 -4.35 6.40
CA GLU A 27 -21.92 -5.51 7.02
C GLU A 27 -21.28 -6.40 5.94
N LEU A 28 -21.99 -6.70 4.87
CA LEU A 28 -21.45 -7.46 3.74
C LEU A 28 -20.23 -6.77 3.12
N GLN A 29 -20.31 -5.47 2.86
CA GLN A 29 -19.19 -4.71 2.30
C GLN A 29 -17.98 -4.69 3.25
N GLY A 30 -18.21 -4.62 4.56
CA GLY A 30 -17.18 -4.74 5.59
C GLY A 30 -16.46 -6.08 5.51
N GLU A 31 -17.20 -7.19 5.43
CA GLU A 31 -16.63 -8.53 5.31
C GLU A 31 -15.88 -8.74 3.98
N VAL A 32 -16.38 -8.19 2.88
CA VAL A 32 -15.69 -8.23 1.59
C VAL A 32 -14.36 -7.46 1.66
N ARG A 33 -14.34 -6.28 2.32
CA ARG A 33 -13.10 -5.51 2.53
C ARG A 33 -12.12 -6.28 3.42
N ALA A 34 -12.61 -6.88 4.51
CA ALA A 34 -11.79 -7.70 5.39
C ALA A 34 -11.18 -8.91 4.66
N ALA A 35 -11.97 -9.59 3.83
CA ALA A 35 -11.49 -10.69 2.99
C ALA A 35 -10.46 -10.21 1.95
N ALA A 36 -10.69 -9.06 1.32
CA ALA A 36 -9.75 -8.45 0.39
C ALA A 36 -8.42 -8.07 1.07
N MET A 37 -8.48 -7.57 2.32
CA MET A 37 -7.29 -7.25 3.12
C MET A 37 -6.51 -8.52 3.46
N ARG A 38 -7.17 -9.58 3.93
CA ARG A 38 -6.51 -10.89 4.15
C ARG A 38 -5.86 -11.42 2.87
N ARG A 39 -6.52 -11.24 1.72
CA ARG A 39 -5.95 -11.60 0.42
C ARG A 39 -4.71 -10.76 0.11
N PHE A 40 -4.74 -9.45 0.34
CA PHE A 40 -3.58 -8.57 0.19
C PHE A 40 -2.42 -8.99 1.10
N GLU A 41 -2.69 -9.26 2.37
CA GLU A 41 -1.70 -9.75 3.34
C GLU A 41 -1.04 -11.06 2.90
N SER A 42 -1.80 -11.94 2.23
CA SER A 42 -1.24 -13.18 1.68
C SER A 42 -0.21 -12.97 0.57
N TYR A 43 -0.22 -11.81 -0.09
CA TYR A 43 0.82 -11.41 -1.04
C TYR A 43 2.10 -10.94 -0.33
N ALA A 44 1.97 -10.57 0.94
CA ALA A 44 3.12 -10.16 1.75
C ALA A 44 4.10 -11.29 2.04
N GLY A 45 3.86 -12.50 1.58
CA GLY A 45 4.73 -13.67 1.49
C GLY A 45 5.89 -13.78 2.50
N ALA A 46 6.54 -14.91 2.56
CA ALA A 46 7.76 -15.06 3.35
C ALA A 46 8.82 -14.05 2.93
N ALA A 47 9.48 -13.44 3.92
CA ALA A 47 10.57 -12.51 3.70
C ALA A 47 11.62 -13.13 2.76
N THR A 48 11.92 -12.46 1.65
CA THR A 48 12.94 -12.90 0.71
C THR A 48 14.31 -12.49 1.24
N ALA A 49 15.16 -13.45 1.53
CA ALA A 49 16.50 -13.17 2.03
C ALA A 49 17.26 -12.22 1.07
N GLY A 50 17.91 -11.21 1.65
CA GLY A 50 18.70 -10.23 0.90
C GLY A 50 17.92 -9.12 0.20
N VAL A 51 16.59 -9.11 0.30
CA VAL A 51 15.75 -8.01 -0.22
C VAL A 51 15.23 -7.17 0.95
N PRO A 52 15.43 -5.84 0.96
CA PRO A 52 14.90 -4.99 2.03
C PRO A 52 13.37 -5.09 2.16
N LEU A 53 12.87 -5.08 3.41
CA LEU A 53 11.46 -5.27 3.71
C LEU A 53 10.56 -4.29 2.95
N PHE A 54 10.91 -3.00 2.94
CA PHE A 54 10.12 -1.97 2.23
C PHE A 54 9.98 -2.25 0.73
N LYS A 55 11.04 -2.80 0.10
CA LYS A 55 11.01 -3.17 -1.32
C LYS A 55 10.10 -4.38 -1.56
N GLN A 56 10.12 -5.34 -0.65
CA GLN A 56 9.23 -6.50 -0.71
C GLN A 56 7.78 -6.06 -0.62
N VAL A 57 7.43 -5.25 0.38
CA VAL A 57 6.08 -4.72 0.58
C VAL A 57 5.62 -3.89 -0.62
N GLY A 58 6.48 -3.02 -1.15
CA GLY A 58 6.18 -2.23 -2.34
C GLY A 58 5.92 -3.10 -3.59
N MET A 59 6.76 -4.09 -3.84
CA MET A 59 6.57 -5.02 -4.96
C MET A 59 5.29 -5.84 -4.81
N GLN A 60 4.95 -6.26 -3.61
CA GLN A 60 3.73 -7.02 -3.32
C GLN A 60 2.48 -6.18 -3.57
N MET A 61 2.48 -4.93 -3.13
CA MET A 61 1.38 -4.00 -3.38
C MET A 61 1.13 -3.83 -4.88
N ILE A 62 2.19 -3.66 -5.68
CA ILE A 62 2.08 -3.53 -7.13
C ILE A 62 1.61 -4.86 -7.76
N ARG A 63 2.15 -6.00 -7.34
CA ARG A 63 1.72 -7.33 -7.82
C ARG A 63 0.26 -7.59 -7.52
N PHE A 64 -0.20 -7.22 -6.32
CA PHE A 64 -1.61 -7.29 -5.96
C PHE A 64 -2.47 -6.45 -6.91
N GLY A 65 -2.04 -5.20 -7.22
CA GLY A 65 -2.72 -4.36 -8.20
C GLY A 65 -2.78 -4.96 -9.61
N ILE A 66 -1.74 -5.70 -10.02
CA ILE A 66 -1.69 -6.39 -11.31
C ILE A 66 -2.60 -7.62 -11.34
N GLN A 67 -2.54 -8.46 -10.31
CA GLN A 67 -3.19 -9.77 -10.28
C GLN A 67 -4.62 -9.69 -9.79
N GLU A 68 -4.91 -8.78 -8.87
CA GLU A 68 -6.22 -8.60 -8.24
C GLU A 68 -6.71 -7.14 -8.37
N PRO A 69 -6.83 -6.60 -9.60
CA PRO A 69 -7.07 -5.17 -9.81
C PRO A 69 -8.37 -4.67 -9.17
N LYS A 70 -9.42 -5.50 -9.11
CA LYS A 70 -10.69 -5.13 -8.47
C LYS A 70 -10.60 -5.06 -6.95
N LEU A 71 -9.84 -5.97 -6.34
CA LEU A 71 -9.59 -5.93 -4.90
C LEU A 71 -8.67 -4.75 -4.54
N TYR A 72 -7.67 -4.45 -5.37
CA TYR A 72 -6.83 -3.26 -5.21
C TYR A 72 -7.68 -1.98 -5.24
N GLN A 73 -8.57 -1.84 -6.23
CA GLN A 73 -9.48 -0.70 -6.33
C GLN A 73 -10.40 -0.62 -5.12
N LEU A 74 -10.93 -1.75 -4.65
CA LEU A 74 -11.78 -1.81 -3.47
C LEU A 74 -11.07 -1.36 -2.19
N LEU A 75 -9.80 -1.73 -2.01
CA LEU A 75 -9.05 -1.40 -0.80
C LEU A 75 -8.46 0.01 -0.82
N PHE A 76 -7.93 0.43 -1.96
CA PHE A 76 -7.03 1.59 -2.02
C PHE A 76 -7.56 2.76 -2.86
N MET A 77 -8.62 2.57 -3.66
CA MET A 77 -9.11 3.60 -4.59
C MET A 77 -10.54 4.05 -4.27
N GLN A 78 -11.01 3.81 -3.04
CA GLN A 78 -12.33 4.30 -2.64
C GLN A 78 -12.26 5.76 -2.22
N GLU A 79 -13.25 6.54 -2.64
CA GLU A 79 -13.45 7.87 -2.13
C GLU A 79 -13.80 7.80 -0.63
N ARG A 80 -13.16 8.65 0.15
CA ARG A 80 -13.44 8.80 1.59
C ARG A 80 -14.18 10.12 1.78
N GLN A 81 -15.22 10.12 2.58
CA GLN A 81 -15.99 11.33 2.89
C GLN A 81 -15.12 12.34 3.68
N ASP A 82 -14.25 11.82 4.56
CA ASP A 82 -13.27 12.62 5.29
C ASP A 82 -11.87 12.29 4.75
N ALA A 83 -11.19 13.33 4.27
CA ALA A 83 -9.81 13.18 3.81
C ALA A 83 -8.91 12.83 5.01
N ALA A 84 -8.39 11.61 5.00
CA ALA A 84 -7.47 11.15 6.04
C ALA A 84 -6.08 11.76 5.83
N GLY A 85 -5.42 12.15 6.93
CA GLY A 85 -3.99 12.39 6.91
C GLY A 85 -3.19 11.09 6.70
N PHE A 86 -1.90 11.22 6.44
CA PHE A 86 -1.02 10.04 6.30
C PHE A 86 -1.02 9.14 7.53
N ASP A 87 -1.16 9.69 8.73
CA ASP A 87 -1.22 8.92 9.97
C ASP A 87 -2.38 7.93 10.01
N GLU A 88 -3.56 8.38 9.59
CA GLU A 88 -4.75 7.52 9.52
C GLU A 88 -4.63 6.49 8.40
N LEU A 89 -4.06 6.90 7.26
CA LEU A 89 -3.81 6.00 6.14
C LEU A 89 -2.83 4.89 6.54
N PHE A 90 -1.76 5.22 7.25
CA PHE A 90 -0.77 4.24 7.73
C PHE A 90 -1.29 3.40 8.88
N GLY A 91 -2.16 3.94 9.73
CA GLY A 91 -2.87 3.17 10.74
C GLY A 91 -3.69 2.02 10.15
N ALA A 92 -4.28 2.24 8.98
CA ALA A 92 -5.01 1.21 8.23
C ALA A 92 -4.10 0.09 7.67
N LEU A 93 -2.78 0.32 7.55
CA LEU A 93 -1.79 -0.70 7.17
C LEU A 93 -1.31 -1.55 8.35
N GLY A 94 -1.83 -1.28 9.55
CA GLY A 94 -1.50 -2.00 10.77
C GLY A 94 -0.01 -1.93 11.12
N THR A 95 0.54 -3.03 11.61
CA THR A 95 1.94 -3.12 12.08
C THR A 95 2.97 -3.08 10.94
N THR A 96 2.56 -3.30 9.70
CA THR A 96 3.48 -3.38 8.54
C THR A 96 4.19 -2.06 8.27
N ALA A 97 3.48 -0.93 8.38
CA ALA A 97 4.07 0.40 8.18
C ALA A 97 5.16 0.69 9.23
N GLY A 98 4.86 0.43 10.51
CA GLY A 98 5.82 0.56 11.60
C GLY A 98 7.07 -0.30 11.39
N ALA A 99 6.90 -1.58 11.08
CA ALA A 99 8.00 -2.50 10.81
C ALA A 99 8.89 -2.05 9.63
N CYS A 100 8.28 -1.47 8.58
CA CYS A 100 9.04 -0.91 7.46
C CYS A 100 9.86 0.32 7.90
N ILE A 101 9.27 1.24 8.67
CA ILE A 101 9.95 2.45 9.17
C ILE A 101 11.11 2.06 10.08
N ASP A 102 10.89 1.14 11.03
CA ASP A 102 11.93 0.65 11.95
C ASP A 102 13.10 0.00 11.19
N THR A 103 12.79 -0.80 10.18
CA THR A 103 13.80 -1.43 9.34
C THR A 103 14.61 -0.39 8.56
N ILE A 104 13.94 0.60 7.95
CA ILE A 104 14.59 1.70 7.23
C ILE A 104 15.50 2.49 8.18
N GLN A 105 15.01 2.82 9.37
CA GLN A 105 15.78 3.55 10.37
C GLN A 105 17.07 2.82 10.74
N LYS A 106 16.96 1.53 11.01
CA LYS A 106 18.09 0.66 11.38
C LYS A 106 19.09 0.47 10.25
N ASP A 107 18.60 0.07 9.07
CA ASP A 107 19.46 -0.33 7.95
C ASP A 107 20.20 0.85 7.32
N TYR A 108 19.58 2.04 7.32
CA TYR A 108 20.15 3.25 6.70
C TYR A 108 20.63 4.28 7.72
N ARG A 109 20.56 3.97 9.02
CA ARG A 109 21.00 4.84 10.14
C ARG A 109 20.36 6.23 10.07
N LEU A 110 19.06 6.27 9.76
CA LEU A 110 18.25 7.48 9.72
C LEU A 110 17.63 7.73 11.09
N ASP A 111 17.35 9.00 11.41
CA ASP A 111 16.47 9.31 12.53
C ASP A 111 15.00 8.97 12.19
N ALA A 112 14.14 9.01 13.21
CA ALA A 112 12.74 8.60 13.04
C ALA A 112 11.97 9.47 12.02
N ALA A 113 12.24 10.78 11.99
CA ALA A 113 11.60 11.71 11.06
C ALA A 113 12.05 11.44 9.62
N GLN A 114 13.36 11.21 9.42
CA GLN A 114 13.94 10.88 8.12
C GLN A 114 13.44 9.53 7.58
N ALA A 115 13.40 8.50 8.42
CA ALA A 115 12.90 7.18 8.05
C ALA A 115 11.42 7.24 7.68
N ARG A 116 10.62 8.00 8.42
CA ARG A 116 9.22 8.25 8.14
C ARG A 116 9.06 8.97 6.79
N THR A 117 9.78 10.06 6.57
CA THR A 117 9.75 10.81 5.30
C THR A 117 10.08 9.89 4.12
N LEU A 118 11.13 9.06 4.23
CA LEU A 118 11.49 8.11 3.18
C LEU A 118 10.36 7.11 2.91
N PHE A 119 9.75 6.57 3.97
CA PHE A 119 8.64 5.65 3.86
C PHE A 119 7.42 6.28 3.18
N GLU A 120 7.02 7.50 3.57
CA GLU A 120 5.89 8.24 3.00
C GLU A 120 6.07 8.47 1.50
N HIS A 121 7.22 8.96 1.08
CA HIS A 121 7.53 9.16 -0.34
C HIS A 121 7.51 7.85 -1.14
N MET A 122 8.07 6.79 -0.58
CA MET A 122 8.05 5.47 -1.21
C MET A 122 6.64 4.89 -1.29
N TRP A 123 5.83 5.12 -0.27
CA TRP A 123 4.42 4.73 -0.26
C TRP A 123 3.66 5.42 -1.40
N ILE A 124 3.74 6.75 -1.50
CA ILE A 124 3.08 7.53 -2.56
C ILE A 124 3.49 7.00 -3.93
N TYR A 125 4.79 6.80 -4.13
CA TYR A 125 5.31 6.29 -5.40
C TYR A 125 4.77 4.89 -5.74
N THR A 126 4.82 3.98 -4.77
CA THR A 126 4.33 2.60 -4.93
C THR A 126 2.83 2.55 -5.17
N PHE A 127 2.08 3.37 -4.46
CA PHE A 127 0.64 3.54 -4.65
C PHE A 127 0.33 4.04 -6.06
N GLY A 128 1.03 5.07 -6.54
CA GLY A 128 0.85 5.58 -7.90
C GLY A 128 1.12 4.52 -8.96
N VAL A 129 2.24 3.79 -8.85
CA VAL A 129 2.55 2.69 -9.78
C VAL A 129 1.52 1.57 -9.70
N GLY A 130 1.10 1.18 -8.50
CA GLY A 130 0.06 0.17 -8.28
C GLY A 130 -1.28 0.57 -8.90
N THR A 131 -1.66 1.85 -8.76
CA THR A 131 -2.86 2.42 -9.38
C THR A 131 -2.81 2.37 -10.91
N LEU A 132 -1.67 2.76 -11.51
CA LEU A 132 -1.47 2.67 -12.96
C LEU A 132 -1.61 1.22 -13.47
N CYS A 133 -1.11 0.26 -12.71
CA CYS A 133 -1.25 -1.16 -13.03
C CYS A 133 -2.70 -1.66 -12.85
N ALA A 134 -3.33 -1.36 -11.71
CA ALA A 134 -4.68 -1.80 -11.38
C ALA A 134 -5.76 -1.21 -12.29
N THR A 135 -5.54 -0.01 -12.81
CA THR A 135 -6.40 0.63 -13.82
C THR A 135 -6.07 0.22 -15.25
N ARG A 136 -5.00 -0.56 -15.45
CA ARG A 136 -4.46 -0.94 -16.77
C ARG A 136 -4.00 0.25 -17.62
N ALA A 137 -3.76 1.40 -17.00
CA ALA A 137 -3.20 2.56 -17.68
C ALA A 137 -1.75 2.33 -18.14
N CYS A 138 -0.99 1.52 -17.39
CA CYS A 138 0.37 1.12 -17.73
C CYS A 138 0.59 -0.37 -17.48
N ARG A 139 1.58 -0.94 -18.20
CA ARG A 139 2.08 -2.30 -17.97
C ARG A 139 3.59 -2.23 -17.81
N PHE A 140 4.07 -2.87 -16.77
CA PHE A 140 5.51 -2.92 -16.46
C PHE A 140 5.93 -4.37 -16.25
N SER A 141 7.15 -4.71 -16.69
CA SER A 141 7.78 -5.98 -16.33
C SER A 141 8.30 -5.92 -14.88
N GLU A 142 8.45 -7.07 -14.25
CA GLU A 142 9.05 -7.20 -12.90
C GLU A 142 10.42 -6.49 -12.81
N ALA A 143 11.25 -6.62 -13.85
CA ALA A 143 12.56 -5.97 -13.90
C ALA A 143 12.44 -4.43 -13.96
N GLN A 144 11.45 -3.90 -14.68
CA GLN A 144 11.17 -2.46 -14.70
C GLN A 144 10.71 -1.98 -13.33
N LEU A 145 9.75 -2.65 -12.72
CA LEU A 145 9.23 -2.30 -11.38
C LEU A 145 10.36 -2.31 -10.34
N SER A 146 11.17 -3.36 -10.31
CA SER A 146 12.30 -3.46 -9.39
C SER A 146 13.31 -2.32 -9.57
N ARG A 147 13.65 -1.95 -10.81
CA ARG A 147 14.55 -0.81 -11.09
C ARG A 147 13.93 0.52 -10.67
N MET A 148 12.66 0.75 -11.00
CA MET A 148 11.93 1.97 -10.66
C MET A 148 11.89 2.18 -9.15
N LEU A 149 11.52 1.17 -8.37
CA LEU A 149 11.50 1.25 -6.91
C LEU A 149 12.88 1.50 -6.32
N THR A 150 13.91 0.81 -6.84
CA THR A 150 15.29 0.99 -6.36
C THR A 150 15.80 2.40 -6.66
N MET A 151 15.59 2.90 -7.86
CA MET A 151 16.02 4.25 -8.27
C MET A 151 15.33 5.33 -7.45
N GLN A 152 14.02 5.23 -7.26
CA GLN A 152 13.24 6.17 -6.46
C GLN A 152 13.70 6.18 -5.00
N PHE A 153 13.89 5.01 -4.40
CA PHE A 153 14.38 4.88 -3.05
C PHE A 153 15.76 5.55 -2.88
N GLN A 154 16.68 5.26 -3.78
CA GLN A 154 18.02 5.83 -3.71
C GLN A 154 18.03 7.35 -3.90
N ALA A 155 17.17 7.89 -4.77
CA ALA A 155 17.06 9.32 -4.98
C ALA A 155 16.57 10.05 -3.72
N ILE A 156 15.53 9.53 -3.08
CA ILE A 156 14.97 10.12 -1.86
C ILE A 156 15.97 9.99 -0.70
N LEU A 157 16.59 8.81 -0.53
CA LEU A 157 17.59 8.59 0.52
C LEU A 157 18.77 9.59 0.39
N ARG A 158 19.28 9.79 -0.83
CA ARG A 158 20.35 10.77 -1.08
C ARG A 158 19.91 12.18 -0.74
N ALA A 159 18.69 12.57 -1.11
CA ALA A 159 18.15 13.90 -0.79
C ALA A 159 18.07 14.13 0.72
N ILE A 160 17.58 13.14 1.48
CA ILE A 160 17.49 13.20 2.96
C ILE A 160 18.88 13.35 3.57
N LEU A 161 19.85 12.53 3.17
CA LEU A 161 21.20 12.57 3.69
C LEU A 161 21.93 13.88 3.36
N SER A 162 21.73 14.42 2.16
CA SER A 162 22.32 15.72 1.74
C SER A 162 21.76 16.87 2.56
N ALA A 163 20.47 16.90 2.82
CA ALA A 163 19.83 17.93 3.65
C ALA A 163 20.37 17.94 5.09
N SER A 164 20.64 16.75 5.65
CA SER A 164 21.20 16.59 7.00
C SER A 164 22.63 17.11 7.11
N THR A 165 23.42 16.95 6.06
CA THR A 165 24.82 17.43 6.01
C THR A 165 24.89 18.96 5.95
N THR A 166 23.92 19.58 5.25
CA THR A 166 23.83 21.05 5.14
C THR A 166 23.42 21.68 6.47
N LYS A 167 22.51 21.05 7.22
CA LYS A 167 22.06 21.53 8.53
C LYS A 167 23.18 21.53 9.58
N LYS A 168 24.05 20.51 9.57
CA LYS A 168 25.22 20.44 10.47
C LYS A 168 26.30 21.48 10.16
N LYS A 169 26.32 22.06 8.97
CA LYS A 169 27.29 23.10 8.58
C LYS A 169 26.85 24.52 8.90
N CYS A 170 25.57 24.73 9.24
CA CYS A 170 24.98 26.04 9.51
C CYS A 170 24.74 26.34 11.00
N ASP A 171 25.10 25.45 11.93
CA ASP A 171 25.13 25.75 13.37
C ASP A 171 26.52 26.35 13.69
N PRO A 172 26.67 27.68 13.79
CA PRO A 172 27.87 28.28 14.34
C PRO A 172 27.89 28.09 15.86
N CYS A 173 29.03 27.66 16.40
CA CYS A 173 29.33 27.74 17.83
C CYS A 173 29.12 29.12 18.38
#